data_f0a798b24d50199b6d5dd897dba4ca93
#
_entry.id   f0a798b24d50199b6d5dd897dba4ca93
#
_cell.length_a   1.000
_cell.length_b   1.000
_cell.length_c   1.000
_cell.angle_alpha   90.00
_cell.angle_beta   90.00
_cell.angle_gamma   90.00
#
_symmetry.space_group_name_H-M   'P 1'
#
loop_
_entity.id
_entity.type
_entity.pdbx_description
1 polymer ?
#
loop_
_entity_poly.entity_id
_entity_poly.type
_entity_poly.pdbx_seq_one_letter_code
_entity_poly.pdbx_strand_id
1 'polypeptide(L)'
;ACAKEVIESGKFSLLEEKQLQQDETWGYLCSENEYISSLYVYDMEEGRSDVFFGEESSMRCYISDARRSVVFGSPGVDIDWRNQNMFVLKTGETKYYVGKYQGVNRIPLLKLSEMYLIAAEASGDKSWLQTLRDHRGYVNYPLADDCDLTAEIEAEYRKEFIAEGQLFYYYKRLNYDKLPGMSEPMAKHYVFPMPDNELEFGNIK
;
A
#
# COMPACT_ATOMS: atom_id res chain seq x y z
N ALA A 1 18.39 11.15 4.78
CA ALA A 1 18.25 12.48 5.34
C ALA A 1 16.80 12.93 5.29
N CYS A 2 16.22 13.28 4.13
CA CYS A 2 14.88 13.89 4.02
C CYS A 2 13.73 13.10 4.69
N ALA A 3 13.68 11.76 4.54
CA ALA A 3 12.64 10.96 5.19
C ALA A 3 12.68 11.08 6.72
N LYS A 4 13.86 11.07 7.32
CA LYS A 4 14.03 11.28 8.77
C LYS A 4 13.57 12.66 9.21
N GLU A 5 13.91 13.70 8.47
CA GLU A 5 13.47 15.08 8.76
C GLU A 5 11.95 15.20 8.76
N VAL A 6 11.26 14.53 7.84
CA VAL A 6 9.79 14.49 7.82
C VAL A 6 9.24 13.80 9.05
N ILE A 7 9.77 12.61 9.40
CA ILE A 7 9.35 11.85 10.59
C ILE A 7 9.58 12.69 11.85
N GLU A 8 10.79 13.22 12.01
CA GLU A 8 11.22 13.98 13.20
C GLU A 8 10.54 15.35 13.31
N SER A 9 9.94 15.85 12.24
CA SER A 9 9.21 17.14 12.27
C SER A 9 7.99 17.13 13.20
N GLY A 10 7.45 15.95 13.51
CA GLY A 10 6.24 15.77 14.33
C GLY A 10 4.96 16.35 13.71
N LYS A 11 5.00 16.75 12.43
CA LYS A 11 3.82 17.30 11.72
C LYS A 11 2.83 16.22 11.28
N PHE A 12 3.29 15.01 11.20
CA PHE A 12 2.52 13.84 10.77
C PHE A 12 2.62 12.77 11.83
N SER A 13 1.59 11.92 11.96
CA SER A 13 1.58 10.81 12.92
C SER A 13 1.04 9.55 12.28
N LEU A 14 1.63 8.41 12.62
CA LEU A 14 1.11 7.10 12.23
C LEU A 14 -0.23 6.83 12.92
N LEU A 15 -1.02 5.97 12.30
CA LEU A 15 -2.30 5.49 12.82
C LEU A 15 -2.12 4.86 14.20
N GLU A 16 -3.03 5.16 15.12
CA GLU A 16 -3.08 4.55 16.45
C GLU A 16 -4.30 3.64 16.59
N GLU A 17 -4.17 2.58 17.40
CA GLU A 17 -5.24 1.60 17.62
C GLU A 17 -6.57 2.25 18.05
N LYS A 18 -6.51 3.29 18.89
CA LYS A 18 -7.71 4.01 19.33
C LYS A 18 -8.52 4.64 18.18
N GLN A 19 -7.87 4.95 17.06
CA GLN A 19 -8.52 5.53 15.89
C GLN A 19 -9.33 4.46 15.13
N LEU A 20 -8.94 3.19 15.21
CA LEU A 20 -9.67 2.07 14.63
C LEU A 20 -11.02 1.81 15.31
N GLN A 21 -11.14 2.21 16.56
CA GLN A 21 -12.34 1.95 17.38
C GLN A 21 -13.38 3.06 17.27
N GLN A 22 -13.00 4.22 16.72
CA GLN A 22 -13.84 5.42 16.71
C GLN A 22 -14.67 5.59 15.44
N ASP A 23 -14.30 4.91 14.37
CA ASP A 23 -14.90 5.13 13.06
C ASP A 23 -15.42 3.81 12.48
N GLU A 24 -16.73 3.71 12.30
CA GLU A 24 -17.37 2.57 11.63
C GLU A 24 -17.16 2.61 10.10
N THR A 25 -16.47 3.64 9.60
CA THR A 25 -16.23 3.81 8.18
C THR A 25 -14.91 3.15 7.73
N TRP A 26 -14.93 2.54 6.58
CA TRP A 26 -13.80 1.83 5.96
C TRP A 26 -12.58 2.71 5.65
N GLY A 27 -12.73 4.03 5.78
CA GLY A 27 -11.71 5.02 5.42
C GLY A 27 -10.62 5.27 6.45
N TYR A 28 -10.66 4.70 7.65
CA TYR A 28 -9.73 5.07 8.71
C TYR A 28 -8.28 4.58 8.53
N LEU A 29 -8.04 3.56 7.71
CA LEU A 29 -6.67 3.23 7.29
C LEU A 29 -6.06 4.29 6.38
N CYS A 30 -6.85 5.27 6.00
CA CYS A 30 -6.48 6.45 5.26
C CYS A 30 -6.39 7.66 6.20
N SER A 31 -5.83 7.49 7.39
CA SER A 31 -5.64 8.59 8.34
C SER A 31 -4.99 9.78 7.66
N GLU A 32 -5.71 10.90 7.58
CA GLU A 32 -5.18 12.14 7.00
C GLU A 32 -3.92 12.62 7.73
N ASN A 33 -3.71 12.19 8.97
CA ASN A 33 -2.51 12.49 9.74
C ASN A 33 -1.24 11.85 9.15
N GLU A 34 -1.40 10.80 8.34
CA GLU A 34 -0.30 10.18 7.61
C GLU A 34 -0.04 10.82 6.24
N TYR A 35 -0.93 11.69 5.74
CA TYR A 35 -0.81 12.24 4.39
C TYR A 35 0.14 13.44 4.36
N ILE A 36 1.33 13.24 3.80
CA ILE A 36 2.28 14.32 3.53
C ILE A 36 1.80 15.14 2.35
N SER A 37 1.28 14.45 1.33
CA SER A 37 0.68 15.08 0.16
C SER A 37 -0.46 14.21 -0.36
N SER A 38 -1.56 14.82 -0.75
CA SER A 38 -2.74 14.13 -1.27
C SER A 38 -3.44 14.93 -2.34
N LEU A 39 -4.13 14.25 -3.24
CA LEU A 39 -5.08 14.84 -4.18
C LEU A 39 -6.47 14.86 -3.53
N TYR A 40 -7.12 16.00 -3.56
CA TYR A 40 -8.53 16.09 -3.23
C TYR A 40 -9.36 15.89 -4.50
N VAL A 41 -10.29 14.94 -4.47
CA VAL A 41 -11.20 14.66 -5.56
C VAL A 41 -12.57 15.15 -5.16
N TYR A 42 -13.08 16.19 -5.83
CA TYR A 42 -14.33 16.85 -5.49
C TYR A 42 -15.54 15.91 -5.53
N ASP A 43 -15.55 15.01 -6.49
CA ASP A 43 -16.61 14.03 -6.68
C ASP A 43 -15.99 12.66 -7.03
N MET A 44 -15.68 11.91 -6.00
CA MET A 44 -15.10 10.58 -6.14
C MET A 44 -16.16 9.57 -6.63
N GLU A 45 -17.45 9.84 -6.41
CA GLU A 45 -18.56 8.96 -6.77
C GLU A 45 -18.89 9.02 -8.27
N GLU A 46 -18.77 10.20 -8.91
CA GLU A 46 -19.01 10.33 -10.37
C GLU A 46 -17.86 9.80 -11.23
N GLY A 47 -16.67 9.65 -10.69
CA GLY A 47 -15.46 9.33 -11.46
C GLY A 47 -15.02 7.89 -11.30
N ARG A 48 -15.60 6.85 -11.86
CA ARG A 48 -15.11 5.44 -11.87
C ARG A 48 -14.42 4.94 -10.58
N SER A 49 -14.40 5.74 -9.54
CA SER A 49 -13.95 5.38 -8.19
C SER A 49 -14.86 4.30 -7.59
N ASP A 50 -16.11 4.24 -8.01
CA ASP A 50 -17.05 3.18 -7.68
C ASP A 50 -16.50 1.78 -8.03
N VAL A 51 -15.71 1.66 -9.09
CA VAL A 51 -15.08 0.39 -9.49
C VAL A 51 -14.03 -0.08 -8.47
N PHE A 52 -13.35 0.85 -7.83
CA PHE A 52 -12.28 0.58 -6.87
C PHE A 52 -12.70 0.79 -5.42
N PHE A 53 -13.50 1.82 -5.16
CA PHE A 53 -13.74 2.34 -3.82
C PHE A 53 -15.21 2.68 -3.54
N GLY A 54 -16.10 2.39 -4.49
CA GLY A 54 -17.53 2.68 -4.40
C GLY A 54 -18.31 1.72 -3.52
N GLU A 55 -19.62 1.73 -3.70
CA GLU A 55 -20.49 0.78 -3.02
C GLU A 55 -20.11 -0.67 -3.31
N GLU A 56 -20.40 -1.55 -2.35
CA GLU A 56 -20.08 -2.99 -2.43
C GLU A 56 -20.48 -3.63 -3.77
N SER A 57 -21.61 -3.20 -4.35
CA SER A 57 -22.14 -3.75 -5.61
C SER A 57 -21.27 -3.44 -6.83
N SER A 58 -20.51 -2.34 -6.82
CA SER A 58 -19.71 -1.84 -7.94
C SER A 58 -18.24 -2.23 -7.88
N MET A 59 -17.70 -2.59 -6.72
CA MET A 59 -16.30 -2.96 -6.54
C MET A 59 -15.86 -4.09 -7.46
N ARG A 60 -14.73 -3.89 -8.15
CA ARG A 60 -14.16 -4.84 -9.12
C ARG A 60 -12.81 -5.41 -8.72
N CYS A 61 -12.00 -4.64 -7.98
CA CYS A 61 -10.68 -5.07 -7.54
C CYS A 61 -10.80 -5.92 -6.29
N TYR A 62 -10.38 -7.18 -6.37
CA TYR A 62 -10.42 -8.12 -5.25
C TYR A 62 -9.15 -8.94 -5.13
N ILE A 63 -8.93 -9.48 -3.95
CA ILE A 63 -7.91 -10.46 -3.63
C ILE A 63 -8.59 -11.76 -3.17
N SER A 64 -8.07 -12.92 -3.57
CA SER A 64 -8.54 -14.19 -3.01
C SER A 64 -8.03 -14.37 -1.58
N ASP A 65 -8.73 -15.15 -0.78
CA ASP A 65 -8.30 -15.47 0.59
C ASP A 65 -6.91 -16.10 0.63
N ALA A 66 -6.62 -17.03 -0.27
CA ALA A 66 -5.30 -17.64 -0.37
C ALA A 66 -4.20 -16.59 -0.66
N ARG A 67 -4.46 -15.64 -1.55
CA ARG A 67 -3.49 -14.59 -1.86
C ARG A 67 -3.33 -13.59 -0.72
N ARG A 68 -4.41 -13.25 -0.05
CA ARG A 68 -4.42 -12.39 1.14
C ARG A 68 -3.58 -13.03 2.25
N SER A 69 -3.77 -14.33 2.51
CA SER A 69 -2.98 -15.08 3.49
C SER A 69 -1.48 -15.12 3.14
N VAL A 70 -1.12 -15.19 1.86
CA VAL A 70 0.29 -15.10 1.43
C VAL A 70 0.87 -13.70 1.66
N VAL A 71 0.10 -12.63 1.41
CA VAL A 71 0.58 -11.24 1.58
C VAL A 71 0.80 -10.91 3.05
N PHE A 72 -0.13 -11.29 3.93
CA PHE A 72 -0.07 -10.94 5.35
C PHE A 72 0.73 -11.96 6.16
N GLY A 73 0.73 -13.23 5.76
CA GLY A 73 1.45 -14.30 6.46
C GLY A 73 0.95 -14.53 7.89
N SER A 74 1.57 -15.47 8.61
CA SER A 74 1.32 -15.65 10.04
C SER A 74 2.39 -14.88 10.83
N PRO A 75 2.04 -14.14 11.89
CA PRO A 75 0.69 -13.97 12.48
C PRO A 75 -0.14 -12.85 11.84
N GLY A 76 0.33 -12.20 10.78
CA GLY A 76 -0.28 -11.00 10.20
C GLY A 76 -1.76 -11.18 9.77
N VAL A 77 -2.15 -12.40 9.38
CA VAL A 77 -3.56 -12.69 9.05
C VAL A 77 -4.49 -12.34 10.23
N ASP A 78 -4.03 -12.57 11.45
CA ASP A 78 -4.84 -12.41 12.66
C ASP A 78 -4.66 -11.06 13.35
N ILE A 79 -3.50 -10.44 13.20
CA ILE A 79 -3.12 -9.25 14.00
C ILE A 79 -2.98 -7.96 13.19
N ASP A 80 -2.71 -8.06 11.89
CA ASP A 80 -2.48 -6.88 11.05
C ASP A 80 -3.78 -6.10 10.85
N TRP A 81 -3.81 -4.87 11.33
CA TRP A 81 -4.99 -4.01 11.23
C TRP A 81 -5.43 -3.78 9.78
N ARG A 82 -4.49 -3.76 8.84
CA ARG A 82 -4.77 -3.61 7.41
C ARG A 82 -5.52 -4.82 6.88
N ASN A 83 -5.11 -6.04 7.30
CA ASN A 83 -5.81 -7.26 6.91
C ASN A 83 -7.23 -7.30 7.45
N GLN A 84 -7.45 -6.79 8.64
CA GLN A 84 -8.77 -6.78 9.30
C GLN A 84 -9.71 -5.71 8.71
N ASN A 85 -9.16 -4.60 8.23
CA ASN A 85 -9.95 -3.40 7.99
C ASN A 85 -9.87 -2.85 6.55
N MET A 86 -8.96 -3.36 5.72
CA MET A 86 -8.76 -2.88 4.35
C MET A 86 -9.69 -3.54 3.33
N PHE A 87 -10.31 -4.65 3.71
CA PHE A 87 -11.03 -5.49 2.77
C PHE A 87 -12.50 -5.63 3.15
N VAL A 88 -13.34 -5.65 2.12
CA VAL A 88 -14.77 -5.92 2.22
C VAL A 88 -15.07 -7.30 1.68
N LEU A 89 -15.71 -8.16 2.48
CA LEU A 89 -16.22 -9.44 2.05
C LEU A 89 -17.70 -9.27 1.68
N LYS A 90 -18.02 -9.40 0.39
CA LYS A 90 -19.42 -9.33 -0.07
C LYS A 90 -20.22 -10.54 0.38
N THR A 91 -21.47 -10.31 0.75
CA THR A 91 -22.38 -11.37 1.18
C THR A 91 -22.52 -12.44 0.10
N GLY A 92 -22.26 -13.70 0.47
CA GLY A 92 -22.33 -14.85 -0.43
C GLY A 92 -21.13 -15.05 -1.37
N GLU A 93 -20.08 -14.22 -1.25
CA GLU A 93 -18.84 -14.36 -2.00
C GLU A 93 -17.69 -14.84 -1.10
N THR A 94 -16.61 -15.30 -1.73
CA THR A 94 -15.34 -15.67 -1.08
C THR A 94 -14.20 -14.72 -1.47
N LYS A 95 -14.55 -13.59 -2.09
CA LYS A 95 -13.61 -12.59 -2.59
C LYS A 95 -13.55 -11.41 -1.62
N TYR A 96 -12.34 -10.96 -1.35
CA TYR A 96 -12.07 -9.79 -0.52
C TYR A 96 -11.81 -8.59 -1.42
N TYR A 97 -12.74 -7.65 -1.44
CA TYR A 97 -12.64 -6.43 -2.22
C TYR A 97 -11.87 -5.36 -1.45
N VAL A 98 -11.07 -4.57 -2.14
CA VAL A 98 -10.28 -3.51 -1.51
C VAL A 98 -11.20 -2.33 -1.20
N GLY A 99 -11.44 -2.08 0.08
CA GLY A 99 -12.25 -0.97 0.59
C GLY A 99 -11.44 0.19 1.17
N LYS A 100 -10.14 0.20 0.98
CA LYS A 100 -9.18 1.09 1.65
C LYS A 100 -9.52 2.58 1.55
N TYR A 101 -10.09 3.02 0.45
CA TYR A 101 -10.43 4.42 0.19
C TYR A 101 -11.94 4.67 0.09
N GLN A 102 -12.75 3.73 0.52
CA GLN A 102 -14.19 3.89 0.52
C GLN A 102 -14.61 5.04 1.43
N GLY A 103 -15.46 5.93 0.93
CA GLY A 103 -15.96 7.07 1.70
C GLY A 103 -15.00 8.23 1.93
N VAL A 104 -13.81 8.22 1.30
CA VAL A 104 -12.85 9.32 1.41
C VAL A 104 -12.67 10.05 0.08
N ASN A 105 -12.53 11.38 0.13
CA ASN A 105 -12.33 12.24 -1.04
C ASN A 105 -10.86 12.63 -1.24
N ARG A 106 -9.93 11.87 -0.66
CA ARG A 106 -8.50 12.14 -0.75
C ARG A 106 -7.73 10.90 -1.17
N ILE A 107 -6.88 11.05 -2.16
CA ILE A 107 -5.95 10.02 -2.62
C ILE A 107 -4.55 10.45 -2.20
N PRO A 108 -3.88 9.71 -1.30
CA PRO A 108 -2.53 10.04 -0.88
C PRO A 108 -1.56 9.85 -2.04
N LEU A 109 -0.66 10.82 -2.21
CA LEU A 109 0.48 10.74 -3.11
C LEU A 109 1.75 10.36 -2.35
N LEU A 110 1.90 10.90 -1.14
CA LEU A 110 3.01 10.61 -0.23
C LEU A 110 2.45 10.38 1.17
N LYS A 111 2.86 9.30 1.80
CA LYS A 111 2.45 8.92 3.16
C LYS A 111 3.63 8.85 4.10
N LEU A 112 3.36 9.09 5.39
CA LEU A 112 4.36 8.95 6.44
C LEU A 112 4.91 7.52 6.55
N SER A 113 4.05 6.51 6.32
CA SER A 113 4.46 5.10 6.29
C SER A 113 5.58 4.84 5.27
N GLU A 114 5.53 5.49 4.09
CA GLU A 114 6.60 5.39 3.10
C GLU A 114 7.91 5.99 3.61
N MET A 115 7.85 7.09 4.37
CA MET A 115 9.05 7.68 4.97
C MET A 115 9.74 6.74 5.95
N TYR A 116 8.98 5.97 6.74
CA TYR A 116 9.54 4.95 7.61
C TYR A 116 10.21 3.81 6.83
N LEU A 117 9.60 3.35 5.75
CA LEU A 117 10.17 2.32 4.87
C LEU A 117 11.45 2.80 4.19
N ILE A 118 11.46 4.04 3.67
CA ILE A 118 12.65 4.66 3.09
C ILE A 118 13.75 4.82 4.15
N ALA A 119 13.40 5.24 5.36
CA ALA A 119 14.37 5.38 6.45
C ALA A 119 15.00 4.03 6.83
N ALA A 120 14.19 2.97 6.96
CA ALA A 120 14.67 1.62 7.23
C ALA A 120 15.61 1.12 6.14
N GLU A 121 15.21 1.24 4.87
CA GLU A 121 15.98 0.79 3.72
C GLU A 121 17.33 1.54 3.59
N ALA A 122 17.29 2.87 3.67
CA ALA A 122 18.47 3.70 3.47
C ALA A 122 19.47 3.66 4.64
N SER A 123 19.03 3.37 5.86
CA SER A 123 19.91 3.30 7.03
C SER A 123 20.33 1.89 7.41
N GLY A 124 19.60 0.86 6.94
CA GLY A 124 19.76 -0.51 7.43
C GLY A 124 19.30 -0.70 8.88
N ASP A 125 18.57 0.26 9.44
CA ASP A 125 18.09 0.24 10.82
C ASP A 125 16.64 -0.27 10.86
N LYS A 126 16.48 -1.50 11.36
CA LYS A 126 15.17 -2.15 11.47
C LYS A 126 14.21 -1.46 12.44
N SER A 127 14.69 -0.56 13.30
CA SER A 127 13.84 0.13 14.27
C SER A 127 12.78 1.01 13.59
N TRP A 128 13.09 1.59 12.44
CA TRP A 128 12.14 2.35 11.64
C TRP A 128 10.99 1.47 11.13
N LEU A 129 11.34 0.29 10.61
CA LEU A 129 10.34 -0.68 10.15
C LEU A 129 9.50 -1.21 11.32
N GLN A 130 10.14 -1.50 12.46
CA GLN A 130 9.43 -1.96 13.65
C GLN A 130 8.44 -0.91 14.14
N THR A 131 8.83 0.36 14.19
CA THR A 131 7.93 1.45 14.56
C THR A 131 6.69 1.49 13.66
N LEU A 132 6.85 1.38 12.34
CA LEU A 132 5.72 1.31 11.42
C LEU A 132 4.83 0.09 11.71
N ARG A 133 5.44 -1.08 11.92
CA ARG A 133 4.73 -2.33 12.20
C ARG A 133 3.93 -2.27 13.51
N ASP A 134 4.48 -1.64 14.53
CA ASP A 134 3.77 -1.44 15.81
C ASP A 134 2.47 -0.66 15.61
N HIS A 135 2.48 0.32 14.70
CA HIS A 135 1.31 1.07 14.27
C HIS A 135 0.44 0.34 13.21
N ARG A 136 0.67 -0.94 13.02
CA ARG A 136 -0.12 -1.84 12.16
C ARG A 136 -0.55 -3.12 12.88
N GLY A 137 -0.38 -3.17 14.21
CA GLY A 137 -0.83 -4.28 15.05
C GLY A 137 0.28 -5.24 15.53
N TYR A 138 1.55 -4.96 15.21
CA TYR A 138 2.67 -5.87 15.51
C TYR A 138 3.41 -5.56 16.81
N VAL A 139 2.83 -4.83 17.76
CA VAL A 139 3.48 -4.41 19.02
C VAL A 139 4.12 -5.57 19.77
N ASN A 140 3.49 -6.75 19.78
CA ASN A 140 3.98 -7.94 20.47
C ASN A 140 4.79 -8.89 19.56
N TYR A 141 5.14 -8.46 18.36
CA TYR A 141 5.80 -9.28 17.35
C TYR A 141 7.04 -8.55 16.77
N PRO A 142 8.10 -8.40 17.59
CA PRO A 142 9.30 -7.71 17.14
C PRO A 142 9.99 -8.46 16.00
N LEU A 143 10.63 -7.69 15.13
CA LEU A 143 11.51 -8.26 14.10
C LEU A 143 12.67 -9.00 14.74
N ALA A 144 12.96 -10.20 14.27
CA ALA A 144 14.10 -10.98 14.72
C ALA A 144 15.42 -10.21 14.52
N ASP A 145 16.41 -10.48 15.35
CA ASP A 145 17.70 -9.80 15.26
C ASP A 145 18.46 -10.13 13.97
N ASP A 146 18.27 -11.33 13.47
CA ASP A 146 18.86 -11.88 12.25
C ASP A 146 17.91 -11.87 11.05
N CYS A 147 16.83 -11.09 11.08
CA CYS A 147 15.89 -11.02 9.96
C CYS A 147 16.56 -10.46 8.69
N ASP A 148 16.13 -10.95 7.54
CA ASP A 148 16.44 -10.29 6.26
C ASP A 148 15.62 -9.00 6.15
N LEU A 149 16.24 -7.88 6.52
CA LEU A 149 15.57 -6.58 6.53
C LEU A 149 15.04 -6.19 5.15
N THR A 150 15.71 -6.58 4.07
CA THR A 150 15.25 -6.29 2.70
C THR A 150 13.95 -7.03 2.40
N ALA A 151 13.88 -8.32 2.75
CA ALA A 151 12.67 -9.11 2.57
C ALA A 151 11.51 -8.60 3.47
N GLU A 152 11.81 -8.19 4.69
CA GLU A 152 10.79 -7.60 5.59
C GLU A 152 10.26 -6.26 5.07
N ILE A 153 11.13 -5.39 4.53
CA ILE A 153 10.72 -4.13 3.90
C ILE A 153 9.85 -4.41 2.67
N GLU A 154 10.24 -5.34 1.81
CA GLU A 154 9.41 -5.73 0.65
C GLU A 154 8.03 -6.22 1.08
N ALA A 155 7.99 -7.11 2.07
CA ALA A 155 6.73 -7.62 2.60
C ALA A 155 5.84 -6.48 3.13
N GLU A 156 6.44 -5.48 3.77
CA GLU A 156 5.72 -4.34 4.31
C GLU A 156 5.23 -3.39 3.19
N TYR A 157 6.03 -3.13 2.16
CA TYR A 157 5.58 -2.41 0.97
C TYR A 157 4.36 -3.08 0.32
N ARG A 158 4.36 -4.39 0.22
CA ARG A 158 3.26 -5.16 -0.38
C ARG A 158 1.96 -5.03 0.40
N LYS A 159 2.01 -4.94 1.73
CA LYS A 159 0.84 -4.73 2.59
C LYS A 159 0.35 -3.28 2.55
N GLU A 160 1.29 -2.34 2.66
CA GLU A 160 1.00 -0.92 2.80
C GLU A 160 0.41 -0.31 1.53
N PHE A 161 0.91 -0.72 0.36
CA PHE A 161 0.57 -0.11 -0.92
C PHE A 161 -0.34 -0.97 -1.82
N ILE A 162 -1.13 -1.88 -1.21
CA ILE A 162 -2.18 -2.60 -1.96
C ILE A 162 -3.10 -1.59 -2.63
N ALA A 163 -3.34 -1.78 -3.94
CA ALA A 163 -4.20 -0.97 -4.80
C ALA A 163 -3.77 0.50 -5.01
N GLU A 164 -2.54 0.88 -4.64
CA GLU A 164 -2.04 2.25 -4.82
C GLU A 164 -1.11 2.43 -6.03
N GLY A 165 -0.72 1.35 -6.71
CA GLY A 165 0.21 1.41 -7.85
C GLY A 165 1.69 1.62 -7.48
N GLN A 166 2.00 1.95 -6.23
CA GLN A 166 3.36 2.25 -5.75
C GLN A 166 4.32 1.06 -5.88
N LEU A 167 3.82 -0.17 -5.77
CA LEU A 167 4.64 -1.38 -5.89
C LEU A 167 5.33 -1.49 -7.25
N PHE A 168 4.72 -0.98 -8.32
CA PHE A 168 5.37 -0.96 -9.62
C PHE A 168 6.68 -0.14 -9.58
N TYR A 169 6.64 1.04 -8.97
CA TYR A 169 7.81 1.91 -8.85
C TYR A 169 8.87 1.34 -7.91
N TYR A 170 8.44 0.71 -6.81
CA TYR A 170 9.34 0.01 -5.90
C TYR A 170 10.13 -1.07 -6.62
N TYR A 171 9.46 -1.99 -7.31
CA TYR A 171 10.11 -3.07 -8.03
C TYR A 171 10.93 -2.60 -9.23
N LYS A 172 10.45 -1.56 -9.95
CA LYS A 172 11.20 -0.95 -11.05
C LYS A 172 12.52 -0.34 -10.58
N ARG A 173 12.49 0.40 -9.47
CA ARG A 173 13.69 1.01 -8.86
C ARG A 173 14.73 -0.03 -8.48
N LEU A 174 14.30 -1.16 -7.96
CA LEU A 174 15.16 -2.27 -7.57
C LEU A 174 15.51 -3.21 -8.73
N ASN A 175 14.98 -2.94 -9.92
CA ASN A 175 15.18 -3.74 -11.13
C ASN A 175 14.88 -5.23 -10.93
N TYR A 176 13.77 -5.54 -10.24
CA TYR A 176 13.35 -6.92 -10.02
C TYR A 176 13.08 -7.62 -11.34
N ASP A 177 13.67 -8.80 -11.51
CA ASP A 177 13.46 -9.61 -12.71
C ASP A 177 12.03 -10.14 -12.80
N LYS A 178 11.44 -10.54 -11.67
CA LYS A 178 10.06 -11.03 -11.59
C LYS A 178 9.34 -10.51 -10.35
N LEU A 179 8.07 -10.16 -10.50
CA LEU A 179 7.22 -9.88 -9.36
C LEU A 179 6.71 -11.19 -8.73
N PRO A 180 6.47 -11.21 -7.40
CA PRO A 180 5.88 -12.35 -6.73
C PRO A 180 4.55 -12.78 -7.36
N GLY A 181 4.49 -14.01 -7.88
CA GLY A 181 3.31 -14.59 -8.53
C GLY A 181 3.17 -14.30 -10.03
N MET A 182 4.15 -13.66 -10.67
CA MET A 182 4.21 -13.52 -12.13
C MET A 182 5.10 -14.61 -12.75
N SER A 183 4.67 -15.13 -13.90
CA SER A 183 5.47 -16.07 -14.71
C SER A 183 6.44 -15.34 -15.67
N GLU A 184 6.05 -14.16 -16.13
CA GLU A 184 6.78 -13.38 -17.11
C GLU A 184 7.85 -12.47 -16.48
N PRO A 185 8.99 -12.26 -17.14
CA PRO A 185 10.00 -11.29 -16.71
C PRO A 185 9.49 -9.84 -16.77
N MET A 186 9.82 -9.04 -15.77
CA MET A 186 9.40 -7.64 -15.67
C MET A 186 10.10 -6.69 -16.64
N ALA A 187 11.24 -7.07 -17.21
CA ALA A 187 12.01 -6.22 -18.12
C ALA A 187 11.18 -5.62 -19.27
N LYS A 188 10.22 -6.39 -19.80
CA LYS A 188 9.30 -5.94 -20.85
C LYS A 188 8.23 -4.96 -20.35
N HIS A 189 7.98 -4.89 -19.05
CA HIS A 189 6.90 -4.11 -18.46
C HIS A 189 7.38 -2.81 -17.80
N TYR A 190 8.70 -2.67 -17.58
CA TYR A 190 9.26 -1.46 -16.98
C TYR A 190 9.36 -0.28 -17.94
N VAL A 191 9.25 -0.53 -19.23
CA VAL A 191 9.24 0.51 -20.27
C VAL A 191 7.92 0.42 -21.00
N PHE A 192 7.18 1.53 -21.02
CA PHE A 192 5.97 1.59 -21.83
C PHE A 192 6.35 1.50 -23.30
N PRO A 193 5.64 0.69 -24.12
CA PRO A 193 5.83 0.70 -25.54
C PRO A 193 5.49 2.09 -26.10
N MET A 194 6.24 2.50 -27.10
CA MET A 194 5.91 3.74 -27.80
C MET A 194 4.55 3.57 -28.49
N PRO A 195 3.63 4.54 -28.39
CA PRO A 195 2.37 4.47 -29.10
C PRO A 195 2.55 4.28 -30.61
N ASP A 196 1.70 3.48 -31.22
CA ASP A 196 1.81 3.18 -32.67
C ASP A 196 1.83 4.46 -33.52
N ASN A 197 1.04 5.46 -33.14
CA ASN A 197 1.04 6.77 -33.83
C ASN A 197 2.39 7.48 -33.76
N GLU A 198 3.15 7.33 -32.67
CA GLU A 198 4.50 7.91 -32.56
C GLU A 198 5.51 7.12 -33.39
N LEU A 199 5.31 5.80 -33.54
CA LEU A 199 6.14 4.98 -34.40
C LEU A 199 5.87 5.29 -35.89
N GLU A 200 4.63 5.55 -36.26
CA GLU A 200 4.21 5.78 -37.65
C GLU A 200 4.41 7.23 -38.11
N PHE A 201 4.15 8.20 -37.24
CA PHE A 201 4.14 9.63 -37.58
C PHE A 201 5.13 10.47 -36.76
N GLY A 202 5.75 9.91 -35.74
CA GLY A 202 6.75 10.60 -34.91
C GLY A 202 8.08 10.79 -35.66
N ASN A 203 8.62 12.01 -35.58
CA ASN A 203 9.98 12.32 -36.11
C ASN A 203 11.05 11.81 -35.15
N ILE A 204 11.15 10.50 -35.00
CA ILE A 204 12.22 9.90 -34.19
C ILE A 204 13.49 9.83 -35.07
N LYS A 205 14.44 10.70 -34.75
CA LYS A 205 15.82 10.62 -35.28
C LYS A 205 16.68 9.80 -34.32
#